data_3de0ed77390a5a51d2b287797460ef78
#
_entry.id   3de0ed77390a5a51d2b287797460ef78
#
_cell.length_a   1.000
_cell.length_b   1.000
_cell.length_c   1.000
_cell.angle_alpha   90.00
_cell.angle_beta   90.00
_cell.angle_gamma   90.00
#
_symmetry.space_group_name_H-M   'P 1'
#
loop_
_entity.id
_entity.type
_entity.pdbx_description
1 polymer ?
#
loop_
_entity_poly.entity_id
_entity_poly.type
_entity_poly.pdbx_seq_one_letter_code
_entity_poly.pdbx_strand_id
1 'polypeptide(L)'
;IRDSETSFYIIDKVSNESKLFEKTKKEIKYYKILFTVILIAILGSTFLYNRLKYFKAQNLHDGLTNVYNRKSFDIMYEKYREKDDNFALVMIDIDNFKLINDNYGHKFGDTVIKGITNTICVMLEQDDKVFRYGGEEFSVLIRNKFGEEVADIIDNIRVAIANKKWNDDVTVTISAGVAHISDSKDVLEEADKNLYKAKQLGRNKVVYK
;
A
#
# COMPACT_ATOMS: atom_id res chain seq x y z
N ILE A 1 55.23 -32.98 -63.31
CA ILE A 1 54.32 -31.79 -63.38
C ILE A 1 52.94 -32.08 -62.63
N ARG A 2 52.42 -33.30 -62.72
CA ARG A 2 51.11 -33.64 -62.09
C ARG A 2 51.17 -33.63 -60.50
N ASP A 3 52.30 -33.98 -59.90
CA ASP A 3 52.46 -34.04 -58.44
C ASP A 3 52.53 -32.64 -57.79
N SER A 4 53.06 -31.62 -58.53
CA SER A 4 53.15 -30.27 -58.00
C SER A 4 51.79 -29.56 -57.93
N GLU A 5 50.91 -29.78 -58.90
CA GLU A 5 49.54 -29.20 -58.91
C GLU A 5 48.65 -29.78 -57.81
N THR A 6 48.74 -31.07 -57.55
CA THR A 6 47.99 -31.73 -56.47
C THR A 6 48.47 -31.25 -55.10
N SER A 7 49.78 -31.06 -54.93
CA SER A 7 50.35 -30.51 -53.70
C SER A 7 49.93 -29.07 -53.42
N PHE A 8 49.89 -28.23 -54.45
CA PHE A 8 49.41 -26.83 -54.33
C PHE A 8 47.91 -26.77 -53.95
N TYR A 9 47.08 -27.60 -54.55
CA TYR A 9 45.65 -27.67 -54.28
C TYR A 9 45.38 -28.11 -52.80
N ILE A 10 46.12 -29.06 -52.29
CA ILE A 10 46.00 -29.54 -50.92
C ILE A 10 46.43 -28.43 -49.93
N ILE A 11 47.51 -27.72 -50.19
CA ILE A 11 48.03 -26.62 -49.36
C ILE A 11 47.00 -25.47 -49.28
N ASP A 12 46.43 -25.07 -50.43
CA ASP A 12 45.43 -24.01 -50.46
C ASP A 12 44.13 -24.40 -49.76
N LYS A 13 43.67 -25.63 -49.90
CA LYS A 13 42.51 -26.18 -49.19
C LYS A 13 42.73 -26.17 -47.67
N VAL A 14 43.88 -26.65 -47.19
CA VAL A 14 44.22 -26.66 -45.75
C VAL A 14 44.34 -25.22 -45.20
N SER A 15 44.91 -24.29 -45.98
CA SER A 15 44.97 -22.87 -45.58
C SER A 15 43.58 -22.23 -45.47
N ASN A 16 42.65 -22.52 -46.38
CA ASN A 16 41.30 -22.00 -46.34
C ASN A 16 40.46 -22.61 -45.21
N GLU A 17 40.61 -23.91 -44.92
CA GLU A 17 40.01 -24.58 -43.77
C GLU A 17 40.50 -23.98 -42.45
N SER A 18 41.80 -23.70 -42.32
CA SER A 18 42.38 -23.08 -41.12
C SER A 18 41.87 -21.66 -40.88
N LYS A 19 41.73 -20.84 -41.95
CA LYS A 19 41.15 -19.50 -41.88
C LYS A 19 39.68 -19.53 -41.45
N LEU A 20 38.91 -20.46 -42.01
CA LEU A 20 37.50 -20.65 -41.65
C LEU A 20 37.36 -21.05 -40.18
N PHE A 21 38.20 -21.98 -39.73
CA PHE A 21 38.22 -22.40 -38.33
C PHE A 21 38.52 -21.26 -37.35
N GLU A 22 39.52 -20.43 -37.67
CA GLU A 22 39.84 -19.25 -36.82
C GLU A 22 38.72 -18.20 -36.82
N LYS A 23 38.03 -18.00 -37.97
CA LYS A 23 36.86 -17.11 -38.05
C LYS A 23 35.74 -17.65 -37.16
N THR A 24 35.39 -18.92 -37.30
CA THR A 24 34.33 -19.56 -36.49
C THR A 24 34.62 -19.49 -35.00
N LYS A 25 35.88 -19.70 -34.61
CA LYS A 25 36.35 -19.60 -33.21
C LYS A 25 36.17 -18.17 -32.64
N LYS A 26 36.44 -17.14 -33.45
CA LYS A 26 36.21 -15.73 -33.07
C LYS A 26 34.72 -15.42 -32.91
N GLU A 27 33.87 -15.91 -33.78
CA GLU A 27 32.41 -15.75 -33.74
C GLU A 27 31.84 -16.45 -32.45
N ILE A 28 32.27 -17.68 -32.15
CA ILE A 28 31.86 -18.40 -30.96
C ILE A 28 32.27 -17.60 -29.70
N LYS A 29 33.49 -17.06 -29.67
CA LYS A 29 33.96 -16.23 -28.56
C LYS A 29 33.08 -14.97 -28.39
N TYR A 30 32.74 -14.31 -29.48
CA TYR A 30 31.85 -13.14 -29.48
C TYR A 30 30.48 -13.48 -28.90
N TYR A 31 29.84 -14.57 -29.38
CA TYR A 31 28.53 -15.00 -28.87
C TYR A 31 28.57 -15.41 -27.40
N LYS A 32 29.65 -16.02 -26.92
CA LYS A 32 29.84 -16.33 -25.51
C LYS A 32 29.87 -15.06 -24.66
N ILE A 33 30.63 -14.04 -25.10
CA ILE A 33 30.70 -12.75 -24.41
C ILE A 33 29.30 -12.06 -24.39
N LEU A 34 28.64 -12.02 -25.53
CA LEU A 34 27.31 -11.43 -25.65
C LEU A 34 26.30 -12.13 -24.73
N PHE A 35 26.32 -13.47 -24.70
CA PHE A 35 25.47 -14.27 -23.83
C PHE A 35 25.75 -13.96 -22.34
N THR A 36 27.00 -13.87 -21.93
CA THR A 36 27.35 -13.54 -20.53
C THR A 36 26.89 -12.14 -20.16
N VAL A 37 27.02 -11.15 -21.04
CA VAL A 37 26.54 -9.78 -20.80
C VAL A 37 25.01 -9.74 -20.64
N ILE A 38 24.28 -10.44 -21.51
CA ILE A 38 22.82 -10.54 -21.41
C ILE A 38 22.42 -11.23 -20.11
N LEU A 39 23.08 -12.31 -19.72
CA LEU A 39 22.80 -13.02 -18.49
C LEU A 39 23.02 -12.12 -17.26
N ILE A 40 24.11 -11.37 -17.20
CA ILE A 40 24.39 -10.39 -16.13
C ILE A 40 23.31 -9.30 -16.10
N ALA A 41 22.89 -8.78 -17.25
CA ALA A 41 21.83 -7.77 -17.32
C ALA A 41 20.48 -8.29 -16.79
N ILE A 42 20.11 -9.53 -17.10
CA ILE A 42 18.89 -10.17 -16.61
C ILE A 42 18.98 -10.37 -15.08
N LEU A 43 20.09 -10.89 -14.58
CA LEU A 43 20.29 -11.08 -13.14
C LEU A 43 20.28 -9.75 -12.37
N GLY A 44 20.93 -8.71 -12.92
CA GLY A 44 20.91 -7.37 -12.35
C GLY A 44 19.51 -6.75 -12.32
N SER A 45 18.75 -6.90 -13.40
CA SER A 45 17.37 -6.37 -13.47
C SER A 45 16.43 -7.09 -12.50
N THR A 46 16.53 -8.42 -12.37
CA THR A 46 15.73 -9.20 -11.42
C THR A 46 16.09 -8.87 -9.97
N PHE A 47 17.37 -8.69 -9.67
CA PHE A 47 17.83 -8.25 -8.34
C PHE A 47 17.28 -6.86 -8.00
N LEU A 48 17.39 -5.89 -8.91
CA LEU A 48 16.88 -4.54 -8.73
C LEU A 48 15.34 -4.53 -8.56
N TYR A 49 14.63 -5.30 -9.38
CA TYR A 49 13.18 -5.46 -9.25
C TYR A 49 12.78 -6.01 -7.88
N ASN A 50 13.44 -7.05 -7.40
CA ASN A 50 13.17 -7.64 -6.09
C ASN A 50 13.51 -6.65 -4.95
N ARG A 51 14.59 -5.88 -5.08
CA ARG A 51 14.96 -4.84 -4.13
C ARG A 51 13.90 -3.72 -4.03
N LEU A 52 13.42 -3.23 -5.19
CA LEU A 52 12.37 -2.22 -5.26
C LEU A 52 11.03 -2.75 -4.70
N LYS A 53 10.70 -4.00 -4.99
CA LYS A 53 9.53 -4.68 -4.42
C LYS A 53 9.64 -4.78 -2.89
N TYR A 54 10.80 -5.14 -2.37
CA TYR A 54 11.05 -5.21 -0.94
C TYR A 54 10.95 -3.84 -0.26
N PHE A 55 11.53 -2.78 -0.82
CA PHE A 55 11.40 -1.41 -0.28
C PHE A 55 9.95 -0.91 -0.30
N LYS A 56 9.20 -1.17 -1.39
CA LYS A 56 7.77 -0.85 -1.44
C LYS A 56 6.94 -1.67 -0.44
N ALA A 57 7.41 -2.88 -0.07
CA ALA A 57 6.76 -3.72 0.92
C ALA A 57 6.96 -3.24 2.36
N GLN A 58 8.06 -2.56 2.66
CA GLN A 58 8.38 -2.07 4.01
C GLN A 58 7.72 -0.73 4.37
N ASN A 59 7.11 -0.03 3.42
CA ASN A 59 6.41 1.21 3.74
C ASN A 59 4.99 0.87 4.26
N LEU A 60 4.88 0.68 5.58
CA LEU A 60 3.64 0.29 6.27
C LEU A 60 2.92 1.48 6.91
N HIS A 61 3.52 2.67 6.89
CA HIS A 61 2.98 3.87 7.49
C HIS A 61 2.61 4.93 6.44
N ASP A 62 1.64 5.77 6.76
CA ASP A 62 1.28 6.93 5.96
C ASP A 62 2.28 8.07 6.17
N GLY A 63 2.74 8.69 5.10
CA GLY A 63 3.80 9.71 5.14
C GLY A 63 3.37 11.04 5.78
N LEU A 64 2.07 11.35 5.86
CA LEU A 64 1.55 12.58 6.46
C LEU A 64 1.28 12.42 7.96
N THR A 65 0.69 11.27 8.35
CA THR A 65 0.13 11.03 9.68
C THR A 65 0.93 10.07 10.54
N ASN A 66 1.82 9.31 9.92
CA ASN A 66 2.62 8.25 10.55
C ASN A 66 1.81 7.09 11.19
N VAL A 67 0.48 7.05 11.04
CA VAL A 67 -0.30 5.83 11.33
C VAL A 67 -0.12 4.81 10.21
N TYR A 68 -0.64 3.62 10.38
CA TYR A 68 -0.60 2.61 9.33
C TYR A 68 -1.30 3.07 8.06
N ASN A 69 -0.82 2.66 6.90
CA ASN A 69 -1.46 2.95 5.62
C ASN A 69 -2.45 1.85 5.20
N ARG A 70 -3.16 2.06 4.08
CA ARG A 70 -4.13 1.11 3.52
C ARG A 70 -3.56 -0.28 3.30
N LYS A 71 -2.31 -0.39 2.84
CA LYS A 71 -1.65 -1.69 2.65
C LYS A 71 -1.50 -2.47 3.96
N SER A 72 -1.18 -1.76 5.03
CA SER A 72 -1.09 -2.35 6.38
C SER A 72 -2.45 -2.79 6.88
N PHE A 73 -3.51 -2.01 6.55
CA PHE A 73 -4.88 -2.40 6.84
C PHE A 73 -5.22 -3.73 6.17
N ASP A 74 -5.03 -3.87 4.87
CA ASP A 74 -5.35 -5.09 4.13
C ASP A 74 -4.67 -6.32 4.75
N ILE A 75 -3.38 -6.19 5.09
CA ILE A 75 -2.61 -7.28 5.72
C ILE A 75 -3.14 -7.63 7.12
N MET A 76 -3.42 -6.63 7.96
CA MET A 76 -3.84 -6.87 9.34
C MET A 76 -5.30 -7.34 9.42
N TYR A 77 -6.17 -6.80 8.59
CA TYR A 77 -7.56 -7.20 8.49
C TYR A 77 -7.71 -8.68 8.10
N GLU A 78 -7.02 -9.12 7.04
CA GLU A 78 -7.04 -10.53 6.66
C GLU A 78 -6.46 -11.43 7.76
N LYS A 79 -5.38 -11.02 8.41
CA LYS A 79 -4.82 -11.77 9.53
C LYS A 79 -5.79 -11.93 10.70
N TYR A 80 -6.63 -10.93 10.99
CA TYR A 80 -7.62 -11.01 12.06
C TYR A 80 -8.78 -11.92 11.67
N ARG A 81 -9.22 -11.86 10.41
CA ARG A 81 -10.25 -12.77 9.87
C ARG A 81 -9.80 -14.23 9.88
N GLU A 82 -8.59 -14.52 9.41
CA GLU A 82 -8.04 -15.89 9.36
C GLU A 82 -7.88 -16.52 10.75
N LYS A 83 -7.62 -15.72 11.78
CA LYS A 83 -7.44 -16.20 13.15
C LYS A 83 -8.73 -16.32 13.92
N ASP A 84 -9.85 -15.96 13.33
CA ASP A 84 -11.13 -15.86 14.02
C ASP A 84 -11.05 -14.96 15.28
N ASP A 85 -10.22 -13.92 15.19
CA ASP A 85 -10.03 -12.96 16.27
C ASP A 85 -11.33 -12.19 16.53
N ASN A 86 -11.64 -11.95 17.80
CA ASN A 86 -12.77 -11.08 18.19
C ASN A 86 -12.38 -9.62 17.97
N PHE A 87 -12.95 -8.96 16.97
CA PHE A 87 -12.64 -7.57 16.63
C PHE A 87 -13.84 -6.81 16.05
N ALA A 88 -13.79 -5.50 16.17
CA ALA A 88 -14.63 -4.56 15.44
C ALA A 88 -13.78 -3.76 14.45
N LEU A 89 -14.37 -3.44 13.31
CA LEU A 89 -13.85 -2.52 12.32
C LEU A 89 -14.66 -1.24 12.33
N VAL A 90 -13.96 -0.12 12.30
CA VAL A 90 -14.54 1.21 12.16
C VAL A 90 -14.03 1.85 10.87
N MET A 91 -14.94 2.33 10.04
CA MET A 91 -14.63 3.21 8.91
C MET A 91 -15.01 4.63 9.28
N ILE A 92 -14.10 5.57 9.06
CA ILE A 92 -14.24 7.00 9.46
C ILE A 92 -13.93 7.87 8.24
N ASP A 93 -14.70 8.94 8.07
CA ASP A 93 -14.49 9.93 7.02
C ASP A 93 -14.65 11.33 7.57
N ILE A 94 -13.81 12.27 7.12
CA ILE A 94 -13.89 13.69 7.52
C ILE A 94 -15.01 14.36 6.75
N ASP A 95 -16.00 14.85 7.45
CA ASP A 95 -17.18 15.48 6.84
C ASP A 95 -16.80 16.74 6.05
N ASN A 96 -17.27 16.78 4.79
CA ASN A 96 -17.09 17.93 3.89
C ASN A 96 -15.60 18.35 3.70
N PHE A 97 -14.66 17.41 3.75
CA PHE A 97 -13.22 17.71 3.69
C PHE A 97 -12.80 18.49 2.44
N LYS A 98 -13.42 18.19 1.29
CA LYS A 98 -13.20 18.97 0.07
C LYS A 98 -13.51 20.46 0.29
N LEU A 99 -14.61 20.78 0.95
CA LEU A 99 -14.98 22.18 1.24
C LEU A 99 -13.96 22.85 2.17
N ILE A 100 -13.38 22.12 3.12
CA ILE A 100 -12.30 22.61 3.97
C ILE A 100 -11.07 22.96 3.12
N ASN A 101 -10.66 22.08 2.20
CA ASN A 101 -9.54 22.34 1.29
C ASN A 101 -9.82 23.52 0.36
N ASP A 102 -11.02 23.60 -0.19
CA ASP A 102 -11.41 24.68 -1.13
C ASP A 102 -11.40 26.05 -0.45
N ASN A 103 -11.82 26.13 0.83
CA ASN A 103 -11.91 27.41 1.56
C ASN A 103 -10.60 27.81 2.25
N TYR A 104 -9.81 26.85 2.76
CA TYR A 104 -8.66 27.13 3.64
C TYR A 104 -7.32 26.60 3.07
N GLY A 105 -7.37 25.94 1.91
CA GLY A 105 -6.21 25.37 1.21
C GLY A 105 -5.74 24.05 1.76
N HIS A 106 -5.02 23.30 0.92
CA HIS A 106 -4.54 21.94 1.24
C HIS A 106 -3.62 21.87 2.48
N LYS A 107 -2.84 22.91 2.75
CA LYS A 107 -1.98 22.93 3.96
C LYS A 107 -2.81 22.92 5.25
N PHE A 108 -3.95 23.61 5.24
CA PHE A 108 -4.88 23.55 6.36
C PHE A 108 -5.57 22.19 6.45
N GLY A 109 -5.98 21.60 5.32
CA GLY A 109 -6.49 20.23 5.26
C GLY A 109 -5.51 19.20 5.85
N ASP A 110 -4.21 19.33 5.54
CA ASP A 110 -3.17 18.48 6.14
C ASP A 110 -3.09 18.65 7.66
N THR A 111 -3.28 19.87 8.17
CA THR A 111 -3.34 20.15 9.62
C THR A 111 -4.55 19.48 10.26
N VAL A 112 -5.70 19.52 9.58
CA VAL A 112 -6.93 18.84 10.01
C VAL A 112 -6.72 17.33 10.08
N ILE A 113 -6.18 16.72 9.02
CA ILE A 113 -5.88 15.28 8.98
C ILE A 113 -4.97 14.89 10.14
N LYS A 114 -3.86 15.59 10.35
CA LYS A 114 -2.93 15.34 11.48
C LYS A 114 -3.60 15.48 12.84
N GLY A 115 -4.41 16.52 13.01
CA GLY A 115 -5.10 16.78 14.25
C GLY A 115 -6.16 15.74 14.59
N ILE A 116 -6.90 15.24 13.60
CA ILE A 116 -7.85 14.13 13.75
C ILE A 116 -7.09 12.85 14.11
N THR A 117 -6.04 12.52 13.33
CA THR A 117 -5.21 11.36 13.59
C THR A 117 -4.71 11.34 15.04
N ASN A 118 -4.18 12.48 15.53
CA ASN A 118 -3.68 12.58 16.88
C ASN A 118 -4.81 12.37 17.92
N THR A 119 -5.99 12.95 17.68
CA THR A 119 -7.15 12.77 18.59
C THR A 119 -7.57 11.29 18.65
N ILE A 120 -7.65 10.61 17.51
CA ILE A 120 -7.95 9.18 17.43
C ILE A 120 -6.91 8.37 18.22
N CYS A 121 -5.62 8.57 17.94
CA CYS A 121 -4.54 7.79 18.54
C CYS A 121 -4.43 7.99 20.09
N VAL A 122 -4.72 9.20 20.58
CA VAL A 122 -4.65 9.48 22.03
C VAL A 122 -5.81 8.86 22.81
N MET A 123 -6.97 8.69 22.17
CA MET A 123 -8.19 8.17 22.82
C MET A 123 -8.36 6.66 22.68
N LEU A 124 -7.52 6.00 21.86
CA LEU A 124 -7.51 4.55 21.68
C LEU A 124 -6.44 3.88 22.55
N GLU A 125 -6.60 2.58 22.78
CA GLU A 125 -5.63 1.78 23.52
C GLU A 125 -4.42 1.41 22.62
N GLN A 126 -3.32 1.01 23.25
CA GLN A 126 -2.07 0.68 22.55
C GLN A 126 -2.22 -0.50 21.57
N ASP A 127 -3.13 -1.43 21.87
CA ASP A 127 -3.38 -2.61 21.02
C ASP A 127 -4.30 -2.32 19.84
N ASP A 128 -5.03 -1.20 19.84
CA ASP A 128 -5.87 -0.76 18.73
C ASP A 128 -5.00 -0.30 17.56
N LYS A 129 -5.47 -0.49 16.35
CA LYS A 129 -4.70 -0.16 15.14
C LYS A 129 -5.45 0.87 14.31
N VAL A 130 -4.77 2.00 14.07
CA VAL A 130 -5.29 3.12 13.28
C VAL A 130 -4.60 3.13 11.92
N PHE A 131 -5.40 3.28 10.89
CA PHE A 131 -4.95 3.30 9.49
C PHE A 131 -5.50 4.53 8.78
N ARG A 132 -4.68 5.13 7.93
CA ARG A 132 -5.18 6.05 6.91
C ARG A 132 -5.53 5.24 5.68
N TYR A 133 -6.83 5.07 5.45
CA TYR A 133 -7.38 4.20 4.40
C TYR A 133 -7.41 4.89 3.03
N GLY A 134 -7.66 6.21 3.02
CA GLY A 134 -7.71 7.06 1.84
C GLY A 134 -7.20 8.47 2.13
N GLY A 135 -7.55 9.42 1.30
CA GLY A 135 -7.15 10.82 1.46
C GLY A 135 -7.63 11.43 2.77
N GLU A 136 -8.93 11.34 3.03
CA GLU A 136 -9.64 11.82 4.22
C GLU A 136 -10.30 10.70 5.01
N GLU A 137 -10.04 9.44 4.62
CA GLU A 137 -10.65 8.25 5.21
C GLU A 137 -9.67 7.54 6.14
N PHE A 138 -10.19 7.13 7.28
CA PHE A 138 -9.45 6.33 8.26
C PHE A 138 -10.19 5.03 8.54
N SER A 139 -9.45 4.02 8.95
CA SER A 139 -10.03 2.82 9.54
C SER A 139 -9.36 2.49 10.87
N VAL A 140 -10.12 1.87 11.76
CA VAL A 140 -9.62 1.44 13.07
C VAL A 140 -10.02 -0.03 13.28
N LEU A 141 -9.06 -0.85 13.71
CA LEU A 141 -9.28 -2.21 14.16
C LEU A 141 -9.16 -2.24 15.69
N ILE A 142 -10.25 -2.56 16.39
CA ILE A 142 -10.35 -2.64 17.84
C ILE A 142 -10.62 -4.09 18.22
N ARG A 143 -9.79 -4.64 19.14
CA ARG A 143 -9.89 -6.04 19.56
C ARG A 143 -10.55 -6.17 20.92
N ASN A 144 -11.19 -7.34 21.12
CA ASN A 144 -11.73 -7.78 22.42
C ASN A 144 -12.79 -6.83 23.03
N LYS A 145 -13.50 -6.06 22.18
CA LYS A 145 -14.60 -5.20 22.57
C LYS A 145 -15.81 -5.49 21.70
N PHE A 146 -17.01 -5.38 22.26
CA PHE A 146 -18.26 -5.53 21.50
C PHE A 146 -18.56 -4.28 20.67
N GLY A 147 -19.39 -4.44 19.64
CA GLY A 147 -19.68 -3.36 18.69
C GLY A 147 -20.30 -2.12 19.31
N GLU A 148 -21.19 -2.26 20.31
CA GLU A 148 -21.77 -1.14 21.05
C GLU A 148 -20.70 -0.37 21.85
N GLU A 149 -19.82 -1.07 22.56
CA GLU A 149 -18.71 -0.46 23.29
C GLU A 149 -17.78 0.32 22.35
N VAL A 150 -17.49 -0.26 21.18
CA VAL A 150 -16.68 0.41 20.15
C VAL A 150 -17.39 1.64 19.61
N ALA A 151 -18.71 1.57 19.37
CA ALA A 151 -19.50 2.72 18.92
C ALA A 151 -19.43 3.88 19.94
N ASP A 152 -19.51 3.60 21.23
CA ASP A 152 -19.39 4.60 22.30
C ASP A 152 -17.98 5.23 22.34
N ILE A 153 -16.92 4.43 22.17
CA ILE A 153 -15.55 4.93 22.08
C ILE A 153 -15.40 5.88 20.90
N ILE A 154 -15.90 5.49 19.73
CA ILE A 154 -15.81 6.29 18.52
C ILE A 154 -16.69 7.54 18.61
N ASP A 155 -17.84 7.48 19.27
CA ASP A 155 -18.66 8.68 19.50
C ASP A 155 -17.98 9.69 20.41
N ASN A 156 -17.28 9.24 21.44
CA ASN A 156 -16.44 10.12 22.26
C ASN A 156 -15.32 10.78 21.44
N ILE A 157 -14.68 10.05 20.53
CA ILE A 157 -13.67 10.60 19.60
C ILE A 157 -14.32 11.64 18.68
N ARG A 158 -15.49 11.34 18.10
CA ARG A 158 -16.25 12.27 17.28
C ARG A 158 -16.56 13.57 18.01
N VAL A 159 -17.04 13.48 19.24
CA VAL A 159 -17.33 14.65 20.10
C VAL A 159 -16.07 15.45 20.36
N ALA A 160 -14.96 14.78 20.69
CA ALA A 160 -13.67 15.45 20.90
C ALA A 160 -13.19 16.21 19.67
N ILE A 161 -13.34 15.64 18.47
CA ILE A 161 -12.98 16.26 17.19
C ILE A 161 -13.89 17.46 16.91
N ALA A 162 -15.21 17.33 17.10
CA ALA A 162 -16.18 18.40 16.86
C ALA A 162 -15.97 19.60 17.79
N ASN A 163 -15.51 19.37 19.04
CA ASN A 163 -15.25 20.41 20.02
C ASN A 163 -13.82 20.99 19.96
N LYS A 164 -12.97 20.44 19.11
CA LYS A 164 -11.59 20.90 18.97
C LYS A 164 -11.55 22.25 18.25
N LYS A 165 -10.79 23.20 18.81
CA LYS A 165 -10.48 24.47 18.15
C LYS A 165 -9.46 24.23 17.04
N TRP A 166 -9.86 24.44 15.81
CA TRP A 166 -9.01 24.26 14.61
C TRP A 166 -8.41 25.58 14.13
N ASN A 167 -9.26 26.55 13.84
CA ASN A 167 -9.03 27.99 13.64
C ASN A 167 -10.29 28.70 14.04
N ASP A 168 -10.28 30.04 14.11
CA ASP A 168 -11.30 30.85 14.77
C ASP A 168 -12.74 30.59 14.33
N ASP A 169 -12.97 30.09 13.11
CA ASP A 169 -14.33 29.89 12.55
C ASP A 169 -14.56 28.52 11.90
N VAL A 170 -13.68 27.52 12.11
CA VAL A 170 -13.81 26.23 11.43
C VAL A 170 -14.27 25.14 12.37
N THR A 171 -15.44 24.57 12.09
CA THR A 171 -15.89 23.33 12.73
C THR A 171 -15.56 22.14 11.83
N VAL A 172 -14.82 21.16 12.34
CA VAL A 172 -14.51 19.91 11.66
C VAL A 172 -15.22 18.79 12.36
N THR A 173 -15.93 17.96 11.60
CA THR A 173 -16.62 16.79 12.12
C THR A 173 -16.23 15.54 11.34
N ILE A 174 -16.52 14.39 11.91
CA ILE A 174 -16.34 13.10 11.28
C ILE A 174 -17.66 12.31 11.30
N SER A 175 -17.83 11.45 10.30
CA SER A 175 -18.84 10.40 10.30
C SER A 175 -18.13 9.05 10.42
N ALA A 176 -18.74 8.11 11.12
CA ALA A 176 -18.16 6.78 11.30
C ALA A 176 -19.21 5.66 11.18
N GLY A 177 -18.79 4.54 10.64
CA GLY A 177 -19.54 3.28 10.62
C GLY A 177 -18.77 2.22 11.37
N VAL A 178 -19.43 1.55 12.30
CA VAL A 178 -18.88 0.46 13.12
C VAL A 178 -19.51 -0.86 12.67
N ALA A 179 -18.71 -1.91 12.58
CA ALA A 179 -19.17 -3.29 12.41
C ALA A 179 -18.34 -4.25 13.25
N HIS A 180 -18.97 -5.28 13.80
CA HIS A 180 -18.30 -6.29 14.61
C HIS A 180 -18.34 -7.65 13.90
N ILE A 181 -17.29 -8.45 14.08
CA ILE A 181 -17.14 -9.75 13.38
C ILE A 181 -18.28 -10.72 13.70
N SER A 182 -18.92 -10.64 14.86
CA SER A 182 -20.07 -11.47 15.21
C SER A 182 -21.36 -11.10 14.47
N ASP A 183 -21.45 -9.91 13.90
CA ASP A 183 -22.68 -9.38 13.33
C ASP A 183 -22.76 -9.57 11.82
N SER A 184 -21.63 -9.65 11.15
CA SER A 184 -21.54 -9.77 9.69
C SER A 184 -20.39 -10.67 9.25
N LYS A 185 -20.65 -11.46 8.18
CA LYS A 185 -19.59 -12.22 7.50
C LYS A 185 -18.64 -11.31 6.72
N ASP A 186 -19.11 -10.17 6.26
CA ASP A 186 -18.31 -9.12 5.63
C ASP A 186 -18.37 -7.85 6.48
N VAL A 187 -17.42 -7.79 7.43
CA VAL A 187 -17.29 -6.70 8.39
C VAL A 187 -16.94 -5.39 7.70
N LEU A 188 -16.15 -5.45 6.60
CA LEU A 188 -15.74 -4.27 5.85
C LEU A 188 -16.94 -3.65 5.12
N GLU A 189 -17.73 -4.46 4.42
CA GLU A 189 -18.92 -3.99 3.73
C GLU A 189 -19.94 -3.40 4.71
N GLU A 190 -20.13 -4.03 5.88
CA GLU A 190 -21.07 -3.54 6.88
C GLU A 190 -20.60 -2.23 7.53
N ALA A 191 -19.29 -2.06 7.82
CA ALA A 191 -18.75 -0.82 8.32
C ALA A 191 -18.88 0.33 7.31
N ASP A 192 -18.61 0.07 6.02
CA ASP A 192 -18.81 1.05 4.95
C ASP A 192 -20.27 1.46 4.79
N LYS A 193 -21.20 0.50 4.85
CA LYS A 193 -22.64 0.75 4.79
C LYS A 193 -23.11 1.58 5.98
N ASN A 194 -22.61 1.33 7.18
CA ASN A 194 -22.92 2.10 8.37
C ASN A 194 -22.32 3.51 8.28
N LEU A 195 -21.09 3.69 7.75
CA LEU A 195 -20.53 5.01 7.44
C LEU A 195 -21.40 5.78 6.43
N TYR A 196 -21.86 5.12 5.39
CA TYR A 196 -22.77 5.72 4.42
C TYR A 196 -24.09 6.17 5.07
N LYS A 197 -24.69 5.34 5.95
CA LYS A 197 -25.87 5.74 6.75
C LYS A 197 -25.58 6.96 7.62
N ALA A 198 -24.43 7.02 8.30
CA ALA A 198 -24.02 8.17 9.10
C ALA A 198 -24.01 9.47 8.28
N LYS A 199 -23.43 9.41 7.06
CA LYS A 199 -23.43 10.55 6.13
C LYS A 199 -24.83 10.96 5.67
N GLN A 200 -25.71 9.98 5.37
CA GLN A 200 -27.11 10.26 4.97
C GLN A 200 -27.95 10.85 6.10
N LEU A 201 -27.73 10.42 7.34
CA LEU A 201 -28.45 10.92 8.52
C LEU A 201 -28.02 12.32 8.98
N GLY A 202 -27.22 13.02 8.16
CA GLY A 202 -26.83 14.41 8.41
C GLY A 202 -25.39 14.58 8.91
N ARG A 203 -24.54 13.57 8.77
CA ARG A 203 -23.12 13.60 9.17
C ARG A 203 -22.92 13.79 10.67
N ASN A 204 -21.65 13.97 11.10
CA ASN A 204 -21.28 14.11 12.50
C ASN A 204 -21.96 13.07 13.40
N LYS A 205 -21.83 11.80 13.03
CA LYS A 205 -22.50 10.66 13.65
C LYS A 205 -21.66 9.40 13.59
N VAL A 206 -21.91 8.54 14.56
CA VAL A 206 -21.48 7.14 14.55
C VAL A 206 -22.71 6.27 14.32
N VAL A 207 -22.63 5.30 13.43
CA VAL A 207 -23.67 4.30 13.18
C VAL A 207 -23.08 2.91 13.42
N TYR A 208 -23.77 2.15 14.26
CA TYR A 208 -23.58 0.73 14.47
C TYR A 208 -24.95 0.05 14.40
N LYS A 209 -25.13 -0.90 13.43
CA LYS A 209 -26.39 -1.58 13.08
C LYS A 209 -27.50 -0.67 12.51
#